data_77b3c3ececbe58a25086387916dfd768
#
_entry.id   77b3c3ececbe58a25086387916dfd768
#
_cell.length_a   1.000
_cell.length_b   1.000
_cell.length_c   1.000
_cell.angle_alpha   90.00
_cell.angle_beta   90.00
_cell.angle_gamma   90.00
#
_symmetry.space_group_name_H-M   'P 1'
#
loop_
_entity.id
_entity.type
_entity.pdbx_description
1 polymer ?
#
loop_
_entity_poly.entity_id
_entity_poly.type
_entity_poly.pdbx_seq_one_letter_code
_entity_poly.pdbx_strand_id
1 'polypeptide(L)'
;VGEVVVSASPFRPTTESPVSMRRIGTEEIDLTPGANRDISKVVQSAPGVLSVPTANRNDVLVRGGGANENRYYLDGIEIPVLNHFAVQGGSGGNASLVNPELLKSVNFYTGAFPAQFSNGLSSVMDMQMRSGNPDRFHGKLILGASDVGLNVDTPISSNGKTTLTGSFRRSYLQMLFKVLKLPFLPTYNDYQFKVNSKLSDRDELYVIGLGSFDKNRLNLSMKDPEEDRKYILGYLPENNQISYVFGAGYLHSFTGGRLQVTASRDYLKNQLCKYENNDEALPKTLDIDSREGNYRVRAAVSLWDLNGFRLQAGVGGGTGSYRNETFRQVYTAEGSQEDRSSSRFTVGRYEFFATLSRDFFRERLSVLAGLRADGMTYSDLTSNPFRQLSPRVSLSYKLSRKWRLSASVARYHQEPSYTTMGYNGNLIPGYNQKEGLRYMAVNQYIA
;
A
#
# COMPACT_ATOMS: atom_id res chain seq x y z
N VAL A 1 -1.47 -9.04 -41.55
CA VAL A 1 -1.04 -9.65 -40.30
C VAL A 1 -2.20 -9.47 -39.34
N GLY A 2 -2.96 -10.55 -39.07
CA GLY A 2 -4.11 -10.48 -38.15
C GLY A 2 -3.64 -10.26 -36.72
N GLU A 3 -4.19 -9.24 -36.09
CA GLU A 3 -3.98 -8.94 -34.70
C GLU A 3 -4.63 -10.04 -33.85
N VAL A 4 -3.83 -10.83 -33.14
CA VAL A 4 -4.34 -11.81 -32.17
C VAL A 4 -4.63 -11.08 -30.87
N VAL A 5 -5.86 -10.61 -30.72
CA VAL A 5 -6.33 -10.08 -29.44
C VAL A 5 -6.50 -11.24 -28.45
N VAL A 6 -5.50 -11.47 -27.61
CA VAL A 6 -5.61 -12.40 -26.50
C VAL A 6 -6.35 -11.68 -25.37
N SER A 7 -7.67 -11.73 -25.38
CA SER A 7 -8.46 -11.28 -24.25
C SER A 7 -8.30 -12.28 -23.09
N ALA A 8 -7.45 -11.96 -22.13
CA ALA A 8 -7.35 -12.71 -20.89
C ALA A 8 -8.53 -12.35 -20.01
N SER A 9 -9.33 -13.34 -19.60
CA SER A 9 -10.39 -13.12 -18.60
C SER A 9 -9.78 -12.53 -17.32
N PRO A 10 -10.28 -11.38 -16.80
CA PRO A 10 -9.77 -10.76 -15.58
C PRO A 10 -9.92 -11.65 -14.32
N PHE A 11 -10.73 -12.70 -14.42
CA PHE A 11 -10.98 -13.69 -13.37
C PHE A 11 -10.32 -15.04 -13.65
N ARG A 12 -9.16 -15.09 -14.31
CA ARG A 12 -8.41 -16.35 -14.42
C ARG A 12 -7.73 -16.65 -13.07
N PRO A 13 -8.26 -17.58 -12.26
CA PRO A 13 -7.58 -18.02 -11.06
C PRO A 13 -6.26 -18.68 -11.47
N THR A 14 -5.19 -18.28 -10.81
CA THR A 14 -3.91 -18.98 -10.91
C THR A 14 -3.91 -20.14 -9.92
N THR A 15 -3.02 -21.12 -10.11
CA THR A 15 -2.84 -22.21 -9.12
C THR A 15 -2.42 -21.64 -7.76
N GLU A 16 -1.76 -20.49 -7.75
CA GLU A 16 -1.30 -19.80 -6.53
C GLU A 16 -2.41 -19.03 -5.81
N SER A 17 -3.47 -18.65 -6.50
CA SER A 17 -4.67 -18.04 -5.90
C SER A 17 -5.91 -18.43 -6.69
N PRO A 18 -6.48 -19.60 -6.41
CA PRO A 18 -7.64 -20.11 -7.15
C PRO A 18 -8.93 -19.36 -6.82
N VAL A 19 -8.94 -18.53 -5.77
CA VAL A 19 -10.14 -17.87 -5.24
C VAL A 19 -9.85 -16.39 -4.97
N SER A 20 -10.81 -15.52 -5.31
CA SER A 20 -10.82 -14.11 -4.90
C SER A 20 -9.66 -13.23 -5.43
N MET A 21 -9.01 -13.61 -6.52
CA MET A 21 -8.02 -12.77 -7.19
C MET A 21 -8.63 -12.18 -8.48
N ARG A 22 -8.50 -10.86 -8.63
CA ARG A 22 -8.80 -10.13 -9.86
C ARG A 22 -7.51 -9.54 -10.41
N ARG A 23 -7.22 -9.83 -11.68
CA ARG A 23 -6.12 -9.19 -12.40
C ARG A 23 -6.68 -8.02 -13.21
N ILE A 24 -6.13 -6.84 -12.96
CA ILE A 24 -6.51 -5.59 -13.61
C ILE A 24 -5.33 -5.20 -14.52
N GLY A 25 -5.58 -5.09 -15.81
CA GLY A 25 -4.60 -4.60 -16.79
C GLY A 25 -4.64 -3.08 -16.91
N THR A 26 -3.61 -2.50 -17.55
CA THR A 26 -3.53 -1.05 -17.82
C THR A 26 -4.74 -0.55 -18.60
N GLU A 27 -5.20 -1.29 -19.59
CA GLU A 27 -6.36 -0.94 -20.40
C GLU A 27 -7.66 -0.81 -19.58
N GLU A 28 -7.86 -1.71 -18.61
CA GLU A 28 -9.02 -1.63 -17.70
C GLU A 28 -8.93 -0.42 -16.77
N ILE A 29 -7.73 -0.05 -16.33
CA ILE A 29 -7.50 1.14 -15.49
C ILE A 29 -7.87 2.41 -16.27
N ASP A 30 -7.43 2.49 -17.53
CA ASP A 30 -7.66 3.66 -18.39
C ASP A 30 -9.14 3.80 -18.81
N LEU A 31 -9.84 2.68 -18.99
CA LEU A 31 -11.24 2.65 -19.45
C LEU A 31 -12.27 2.74 -18.30
N THR A 32 -11.84 2.61 -17.03
CA THR A 32 -12.79 2.65 -15.90
C THR A 32 -13.39 4.06 -15.72
N PRO A 33 -14.70 4.25 -15.91
CA PRO A 33 -15.33 5.55 -15.77
C PRO A 33 -15.20 6.09 -14.35
N GLY A 34 -14.86 7.37 -14.22
CA GLY A 34 -14.74 8.03 -12.92
C GLY A 34 -13.50 7.67 -12.10
N ALA A 35 -12.66 6.76 -12.57
CA ALA A 35 -11.43 6.38 -11.88
C ALA A 35 -10.42 7.54 -11.84
N ASN A 36 -10.48 8.46 -12.78
CA ASN A 36 -9.57 9.62 -12.86
C ASN A 36 -8.09 9.22 -12.70
N ARG A 37 -7.70 8.10 -13.33
CA ARG A 37 -6.37 7.48 -13.20
C ARG A 37 -5.98 7.15 -11.74
N ASP A 38 -6.94 6.80 -10.93
CA ASP A 38 -6.77 6.41 -9.54
C ASP A 38 -7.05 4.92 -9.36
N ILE A 39 -6.01 4.15 -9.04
CA ILE A 39 -6.12 2.70 -8.89
C ILE A 39 -7.06 2.31 -7.73
N SER A 40 -7.16 3.12 -6.69
CA SER A 40 -8.07 2.83 -5.58
C SER A 40 -9.53 2.88 -6.02
N LYS A 41 -9.89 3.78 -6.94
CA LYS A 41 -11.23 3.84 -7.53
C LYS A 41 -11.54 2.69 -8.47
N VAL A 42 -10.54 2.21 -9.21
CA VAL A 42 -10.71 1.03 -10.07
C VAL A 42 -11.07 -0.19 -9.22
N VAL A 43 -10.35 -0.44 -8.13
CA VAL A 43 -10.62 -1.60 -7.28
C VAL A 43 -11.93 -1.49 -6.49
N GLN A 44 -12.44 -0.27 -6.25
CA GLN A 44 -13.74 -0.06 -5.62
C GLN A 44 -14.91 -0.62 -6.45
N SER A 45 -14.71 -0.85 -7.75
CA SER A 45 -15.70 -1.53 -8.61
C SER A 45 -15.71 -3.06 -8.44
N ALA A 46 -14.74 -3.63 -7.69
CA ALA A 46 -14.64 -5.07 -7.50
C ALA A 46 -15.67 -5.59 -6.50
N PRO A 47 -16.17 -6.83 -6.66
CA PRO A 47 -17.10 -7.45 -5.72
C PRO A 47 -16.51 -7.52 -4.31
N GLY A 48 -17.31 -7.17 -3.30
CA GLY A 48 -16.91 -7.18 -1.89
C GLY A 48 -16.07 -5.98 -1.46
N VAL A 49 -15.91 -4.98 -2.32
CA VAL A 49 -15.26 -3.70 -1.99
C VAL A 49 -16.31 -2.64 -1.76
N LEU A 50 -16.21 -1.95 -0.64
CA LEU A 50 -17.05 -0.81 -0.31
C LEU A 50 -16.28 0.48 -0.55
N SER A 51 -16.90 1.41 -1.26
CA SER A 51 -16.45 2.80 -1.35
C SER A 51 -17.11 3.61 -0.26
N VAL A 52 -16.32 4.36 0.49
CA VAL A 52 -16.86 5.33 1.45
C VAL A 52 -17.03 6.66 0.72
N PRO A 53 -18.26 7.11 0.45
CA PRO A 53 -18.51 8.33 -0.32
C PRO A 53 -18.31 9.58 0.55
N THR A 54 -17.15 9.74 1.17
CA THR A 54 -16.80 10.97 1.89
C THR A 54 -15.94 11.85 1.00
N ALA A 55 -16.26 13.13 0.94
CA ALA A 55 -15.64 14.09 0.02
C ALA A 55 -14.10 14.15 0.10
N ASN A 56 -13.50 13.72 1.21
CA ASN A 56 -12.08 13.89 1.51
C ASN A 56 -11.31 12.58 1.70
N ARG A 57 -11.95 11.42 1.51
CA ARG A 57 -11.31 10.11 1.72
C ARG A 57 -11.67 9.16 0.58
N ASN A 58 -10.70 8.32 0.24
CA ASN A 58 -10.81 7.28 -0.77
C ASN A 58 -10.36 5.93 -0.17
N ASP A 59 -10.93 5.61 0.98
CA ASP A 59 -10.62 4.37 1.69
C ASP A 59 -11.13 3.16 0.92
N VAL A 60 -10.28 2.17 0.78
CA VAL A 60 -10.63 0.86 0.24
C VAL A 60 -11.02 -0.04 1.41
N LEU A 61 -12.29 -0.40 1.51
CA LEU A 61 -12.82 -1.30 2.53
C LEU A 61 -13.22 -2.61 1.88
N VAL A 62 -12.64 -3.71 2.32
CA VAL A 62 -12.84 -5.01 1.66
C VAL A 62 -13.47 -5.99 2.64
N ARG A 63 -14.65 -6.54 2.25
CA ARG A 63 -15.38 -7.56 3.02
C ARG A 63 -15.63 -7.19 4.49
N GLY A 64 -15.89 -5.92 4.75
CA GLY A 64 -16.15 -5.41 6.09
C GLY A 64 -14.92 -5.11 6.94
N GLY A 65 -13.71 -5.32 6.41
CA GLY A 65 -12.48 -4.95 7.08
C GLY A 65 -12.15 -3.45 6.96
N GLY A 66 -11.33 -2.95 7.87
CA GLY A 66 -10.89 -1.56 7.90
C GLY A 66 -9.87 -1.22 6.80
N ALA A 67 -9.73 0.07 6.50
CA ALA A 67 -8.76 0.55 5.52
C ALA A 67 -7.30 0.18 5.88
N ASN A 68 -6.99 0.08 7.16
CA ASN A 68 -5.69 -0.32 7.70
C ASN A 68 -5.40 -1.83 7.58
N GLU A 69 -6.37 -2.65 7.16
CA GLU A 69 -6.22 -4.09 6.99
C GLU A 69 -5.77 -4.48 5.57
N ASN A 70 -5.68 -3.51 4.67
CA ASN A 70 -5.20 -3.71 3.31
C ASN A 70 -3.67 -3.55 3.25
N ARG A 71 -3.02 -4.25 2.30
CA ARG A 71 -1.59 -4.12 2.03
C ARG A 71 -1.34 -3.90 0.56
N TYR A 72 -0.34 -3.09 0.28
CA TYR A 72 0.01 -2.65 -1.05
C TYR A 72 1.46 -3.01 -1.34
N TYR A 73 1.71 -3.62 -2.49
CA TYR A 73 3.04 -4.00 -2.94
C TYR A 73 3.28 -3.43 -4.34
N LEU A 74 4.50 -2.97 -4.59
CA LEU A 74 4.98 -2.50 -5.88
C LEU A 74 6.27 -3.25 -6.23
N ASP A 75 6.25 -4.08 -7.27
CA ASP A 75 7.36 -4.98 -7.65
C ASP A 75 7.89 -5.84 -6.48
N GLY A 76 6.99 -6.30 -5.60
CA GLY A 76 7.32 -7.12 -4.42
C GLY A 76 7.81 -6.34 -3.20
N ILE A 77 7.84 -5.02 -3.26
CA ILE A 77 8.20 -4.11 -2.18
C ILE A 77 6.91 -3.54 -1.57
N GLU A 78 6.75 -3.66 -0.26
CA GLU A 78 5.60 -3.10 0.45
C GLU A 78 5.66 -1.58 0.44
N ILE A 79 4.54 -0.93 0.08
CA ILE A 79 4.37 0.52 0.13
C ILE A 79 3.37 0.87 1.24
N PRO A 80 3.66 1.87 2.10
CA PRO A 80 2.85 2.14 3.30
C PRO A 80 1.49 2.74 2.98
N VAL A 81 1.40 3.51 1.91
CA VAL A 81 0.19 4.25 1.53
C VAL A 81 -0.05 4.18 0.03
N LEU A 82 -1.32 4.16 -0.37
CA LEU A 82 -1.72 4.13 -1.77
C LEU A 82 -2.04 5.52 -2.31
N ASN A 83 -2.49 6.43 -1.44
CA ASN A 83 -3.00 7.74 -1.80
C ASN A 83 -2.26 8.87 -1.08
N HIS A 84 -2.32 10.07 -1.63
CA HIS A 84 -1.91 11.31 -0.98
C HIS A 84 -2.75 11.61 0.26
N PHE A 85 -2.25 12.46 1.14
CA PHE A 85 -2.92 12.88 2.38
C PHE A 85 -3.37 11.70 3.25
N ALA A 86 -2.57 10.63 3.27
CA ALA A 86 -2.86 9.45 4.06
C ALA A 86 -2.77 9.77 5.55
N VAL A 87 -3.71 9.24 6.32
CA VAL A 87 -3.59 9.24 7.79
C VAL A 87 -2.88 7.96 8.21
N GLN A 88 -2.12 8.02 9.29
CA GLN A 88 -1.48 6.84 9.86
C GLN A 88 -2.53 5.79 10.25
N GLY A 89 -2.36 4.57 9.77
CA GLY A 89 -3.34 3.51 9.95
C GLY A 89 -4.58 3.59 9.05
N GLY A 90 -4.57 4.42 8.00
CA GLY A 90 -5.63 4.53 7.00
C GLY A 90 -5.08 4.50 5.58
N SER A 91 -5.94 4.45 4.56
CA SER A 91 -5.52 4.41 3.15
C SER A 91 -5.37 5.76 2.48
N GLY A 92 -5.94 6.82 3.04
CA GLY A 92 -5.64 8.19 2.63
C GLY A 92 -6.72 8.93 1.87
N GLY A 93 -6.33 10.04 1.25
CA GLY A 93 -7.19 11.01 0.59
C GLY A 93 -7.55 10.69 -0.85
N ASN A 94 -8.09 11.68 -1.56
CA ASN A 94 -8.81 11.51 -2.83
C ASN A 94 -7.95 11.37 -4.08
N ALA A 95 -6.61 11.37 -3.97
CA ALA A 95 -5.72 11.28 -5.12
C ALA A 95 -4.74 10.11 -4.93
N SER A 96 -4.57 9.29 -5.96
CA SER A 96 -3.61 8.19 -5.93
C SER A 96 -2.18 8.68 -5.98
N LEU A 97 -1.35 8.20 -5.05
CA LEU A 97 0.10 8.38 -5.08
C LEU A 97 0.74 7.52 -6.18
N VAL A 98 0.21 6.32 -6.41
CA VAL A 98 0.69 5.45 -7.47
C VAL A 98 0.17 5.94 -8.82
N ASN A 99 1.07 6.20 -9.77
CA ASN A 99 0.70 6.53 -11.15
C ASN A 99 0.39 5.24 -11.92
N PRO A 100 -0.88 4.99 -12.28
CA PRO A 100 -1.27 3.75 -12.95
C PRO A 100 -0.70 3.63 -14.38
N GLU A 101 -0.32 4.72 -15.04
CA GLU A 101 0.30 4.67 -16.37
C GLU A 101 1.68 3.99 -16.37
N LEU A 102 2.33 3.89 -15.20
CA LEU A 102 3.58 3.16 -15.05
C LEU A 102 3.38 1.70 -14.64
N LEU A 103 2.13 1.26 -14.46
CA LEU A 103 1.82 -0.12 -14.08
C LEU A 103 1.68 -1.01 -15.32
N LYS A 104 2.15 -2.23 -15.22
CA LYS A 104 1.95 -3.31 -16.18
C LYS A 104 0.72 -4.14 -15.82
N SER A 105 0.51 -4.39 -14.55
CA SER A 105 -0.62 -5.16 -14.03
C SER A 105 -0.80 -4.93 -12.54
N VAL A 106 -2.02 -5.18 -12.09
CA VAL A 106 -2.40 -5.18 -10.67
C VAL A 106 -3.12 -6.48 -10.39
N ASN A 107 -2.64 -7.25 -9.42
CA ASN A 107 -3.32 -8.40 -8.86
C ASN A 107 -3.98 -7.95 -7.56
N PHE A 108 -5.28 -7.92 -7.54
CA PHE A 108 -6.07 -7.54 -6.38
C PHE A 108 -6.72 -8.76 -5.73
N TYR A 109 -6.32 -9.04 -4.51
CA TYR A 109 -6.81 -10.15 -3.71
C TYR A 109 -7.79 -9.63 -2.66
N THR A 110 -9.05 -10.03 -2.74
CA THR A 110 -10.08 -9.70 -1.74
C THR A 110 -10.20 -10.78 -0.64
N GLY A 111 -9.17 -11.55 -0.44
CA GLY A 111 -9.05 -12.69 0.48
C GLY A 111 -8.28 -13.83 -0.17
N ALA A 112 -8.03 -14.92 0.54
CA ALA A 112 -7.29 -16.09 0.07
C ALA A 112 -5.94 -15.75 -0.60
N PHE A 113 -5.26 -14.70 -0.14
CA PHE A 113 -3.98 -14.29 -0.71
C PHE A 113 -2.84 -15.23 -0.29
N PRO A 114 -1.83 -15.42 -1.17
CA PRO A 114 -0.70 -16.33 -0.94
C PRO A 114 0.11 -16.01 0.32
N ALA A 115 0.85 -16.99 0.84
CA ALA A 115 1.64 -16.86 2.08
C ALA A 115 2.80 -15.86 1.96
N GLN A 116 3.21 -15.52 0.77
CA GLN A 116 4.21 -14.48 0.53
C GLN A 116 3.80 -13.08 1.01
N PHE A 117 2.50 -12.80 1.08
CA PHE A 117 2.00 -11.51 1.56
C PHE A 117 1.75 -11.53 3.06
N SER A 118 2.27 -10.52 3.73
CA SER A 118 2.21 -10.35 5.18
C SER A 118 1.27 -9.24 5.60
N ASN A 119 0.96 -9.23 6.88
CA ASN A 119 0.47 -8.06 7.60
C ASN A 119 -0.87 -7.50 7.09
N GLY A 120 -1.63 -8.27 6.30
CA GLY A 120 -2.96 -7.90 5.80
C GLY A 120 -4.02 -8.85 6.33
N LEU A 121 -5.21 -8.32 6.66
CA LEU A 121 -6.37 -9.11 7.10
C LEU A 121 -7.48 -9.15 6.07
N SER A 122 -7.65 -8.08 5.27
CA SER A 122 -8.79 -7.94 4.36
C SER A 122 -8.41 -8.07 2.90
N SER A 123 -7.39 -7.35 2.44
CA SER A 123 -6.96 -7.44 1.03
C SER A 123 -5.46 -7.22 0.84
N VAL A 124 -5.02 -7.64 -0.34
CA VAL A 124 -3.69 -7.36 -0.86
C VAL A 124 -3.79 -6.84 -2.28
N MET A 125 -3.07 -5.77 -2.58
CA MET A 125 -2.89 -5.25 -3.94
C MET A 125 -1.42 -5.38 -4.31
N ASP A 126 -1.13 -6.28 -5.27
CA ASP A 126 0.21 -6.53 -5.79
C ASP A 126 0.32 -5.90 -7.18
N MET A 127 1.08 -4.82 -7.27
CA MET A 127 1.26 -4.00 -8.47
C MET A 127 2.62 -4.26 -9.08
N GLN A 128 2.66 -4.36 -10.39
CA GLN A 128 3.89 -4.51 -11.15
C GLN A 128 4.09 -3.30 -12.06
N MET A 129 5.24 -2.65 -11.95
CA MET A 129 5.62 -1.58 -12.87
C MET A 129 6.10 -2.16 -14.20
N ARG A 130 5.86 -1.43 -15.27
CA ARG A 130 6.49 -1.71 -16.56
C ARG A 130 7.97 -1.32 -16.53
N SER A 131 8.78 -1.97 -17.33
CA SER A 131 10.15 -1.53 -17.61
C SER A 131 10.14 -0.40 -18.62
N GLY A 132 11.17 0.43 -18.63
CA GLY A 132 11.32 1.51 -19.61
C GLY A 132 11.52 0.97 -21.02
N ASN A 133 11.37 1.85 -22.00
CA ASN A 133 11.61 1.52 -23.41
C ASN A 133 13.10 1.25 -23.66
N PRO A 134 13.47 0.10 -24.25
CA PRO A 134 14.88 -0.21 -24.52
C PRO A 134 15.43 0.46 -25.79
N ASP A 135 14.56 0.94 -26.70
CA ASP A 135 14.98 1.35 -28.05
C ASP A 135 15.15 2.86 -28.18
N ARG A 136 14.25 3.65 -27.57
CA ARG A 136 14.21 5.10 -27.74
C ARG A 136 13.55 5.83 -26.58
N PHE A 137 13.83 7.12 -26.49
CA PHE A 137 13.17 8.03 -25.56
C PHE A 137 11.69 8.23 -25.94
N HIS A 138 10.82 8.15 -24.93
CA HIS A 138 9.42 8.60 -25.01
C HIS A 138 9.14 9.52 -23.83
N GLY A 139 8.57 10.67 -24.12
CA GLY A 139 8.05 11.61 -23.13
C GLY A 139 6.55 11.82 -23.34
N LYS A 140 5.78 11.88 -22.26
CA LYS A 140 4.34 12.16 -22.27
C LYS A 140 4.04 13.26 -21.27
N LEU A 141 3.55 14.40 -21.75
CA LEU A 141 2.99 15.46 -20.91
C LEU A 141 1.49 15.21 -20.73
N ILE A 142 1.04 15.34 -19.50
CA ILE A 142 -0.33 15.04 -19.11
C ILE A 142 -0.91 16.26 -18.40
N LEU A 143 -2.07 16.71 -18.87
CA LEU A 143 -2.90 17.71 -18.20
C LEU A 143 -4.16 16.98 -17.71
N GLY A 144 -4.23 16.70 -16.42
CA GLY A 144 -5.38 16.07 -15.78
C GLY A 144 -6.39 17.08 -15.26
N ALA A 145 -7.46 16.63 -14.64
CA ALA A 145 -8.44 17.50 -13.98
C ALA A 145 -7.92 18.12 -12.68
N SER A 146 -6.90 17.51 -12.06
CA SER A 146 -6.37 17.90 -10.75
C SER A 146 -4.87 18.15 -10.72
N ASP A 147 -4.15 17.71 -11.75
CA ASP A 147 -2.68 17.71 -11.79
C ASP A 147 -2.12 17.87 -13.20
N VAL A 148 -0.88 18.29 -13.26
CA VAL A 148 -0.01 18.20 -14.43
C VAL A 148 1.07 17.15 -14.14
N GLY A 149 1.35 16.31 -15.13
CA GLY A 149 2.33 15.24 -15.02
C GLY A 149 3.24 15.12 -16.23
N LEU A 150 4.46 14.67 -15.98
CA LEU A 150 5.43 14.30 -17.00
C LEU A 150 5.81 12.83 -16.79
N ASN A 151 5.59 12.00 -17.82
CA ASN A 151 6.08 10.63 -17.84
C ASN A 151 7.25 10.52 -18.81
N VAL A 152 8.24 9.75 -18.43
CA VAL A 152 9.46 9.50 -19.22
C VAL A 152 9.71 8.00 -19.30
N ASP A 153 10.04 7.53 -20.49
CA ASP A 153 10.46 6.17 -20.81
C ASP A 153 11.68 6.22 -21.70
N THR A 154 12.80 5.64 -21.26
CA THR A 154 14.05 5.79 -22.01
C THR A 154 15.03 4.66 -21.73
N PRO A 155 15.87 4.25 -22.72
CA PRO A 155 17.08 3.52 -22.42
C PRO A 155 18.08 4.43 -21.70
N ILE A 156 18.77 3.90 -20.67
CA ILE A 156 19.89 4.56 -20.02
C ILE A 156 21.22 4.11 -20.66
N SER A 157 21.27 2.82 -21.02
CA SER A 157 22.44 2.24 -21.68
C SER A 157 22.27 2.20 -23.20
N SER A 158 23.35 2.37 -23.94
CA SER A 158 23.36 2.33 -25.41
C SER A 158 22.92 0.97 -25.99
N ASN A 159 23.04 -0.10 -25.23
CA ASN A 159 22.63 -1.44 -25.63
C ASN A 159 21.18 -1.79 -25.23
N GLY A 160 20.41 -0.83 -24.67
CA GLY A 160 19.03 -1.04 -24.23
C GLY A 160 18.84 -1.96 -23.03
N LYS A 161 19.92 -2.49 -22.43
CA LYS A 161 19.83 -3.42 -21.28
C LYS A 161 19.38 -2.74 -20.01
N THR A 162 19.69 -1.45 -19.86
CA THR A 162 19.27 -0.64 -18.70
C THR A 162 18.31 0.42 -19.17
N THR A 163 17.14 0.43 -18.57
CA THR A 163 16.01 1.31 -18.93
C THR A 163 15.49 2.06 -17.72
N LEU A 164 14.91 3.23 -17.96
CA LEU A 164 14.19 4.03 -16.96
C LEU A 164 12.74 4.22 -17.43
N THR A 165 11.81 3.99 -16.53
CA THR A 165 10.45 4.56 -16.62
C THR A 165 10.20 5.40 -15.39
N GLY A 166 9.58 6.56 -15.54
CA GLY A 166 9.35 7.44 -14.42
C GLY A 166 8.27 8.47 -14.68
N SER A 167 7.74 9.04 -13.61
CA SER A 167 6.80 10.14 -13.64
C SER A 167 7.08 11.15 -12.54
N PHE A 168 6.72 12.39 -12.82
CA PHE A 168 6.62 13.46 -11.86
C PHE A 168 5.26 14.14 -12.04
N ARG A 169 4.52 14.35 -10.94
CA ARG A 169 3.22 15.03 -10.98
C ARG A 169 3.17 16.16 -9.96
N ARG A 170 2.45 17.22 -10.32
CA ARG A 170 2.14 18.35 -9.44
C ARG A 170 0.67 18.68 -9.53
N SER A 171 0.00 18.73 -8.38
CA SER A 171 -1.40 19.13 -8.32
C SER A 171 -1.59 20.63 -8.41
N TYR A 172 -2.72 21.04 -8.96
CA TYR A 172 -3.23 22.41 -8.92
C TYR A 172 -4.62 22.48 -8.25
N LEU A 173 -4.96 21.46 -7.45
CA LEU A 173 -6.22 21.40 -6.69
C LEU A 173 -6.47 22.65 -5.84
N GLN A 174 -5.42 23.26 -5.30
CA GLN A 174 -5.50 24.50 -4.54
C GLN A 174 -6.17 25.65 -5.32
N MET A 175 -5.92 25.74 -6.64
CA MET A 175 -6.54 26.77 -7.48
C MET A 175 -8.03 26.49 -7.66
N LEU A 176 -8.38 25.24 -7.97
CA LEU A 176 -9.76 24.79 -8.11
C LEU A 176 -10.54 25.00 -6.81
N PHE A 177 -9.98 24.59 -5.67
CA PHE A 177 -10.61 24.70 -4.35
C PHE A 177 -10.78 26.16 -3.92
N LYS A 178 -9.84 27.02 -4.29
CA LYS A 178 -9.97 28.48 -4.07
C LYS A 178 -11.13 29.07 -4.86
N VAL A 179 -11.30 28.69 -6.14
CA VAL A 179 -12.42 29.13 -6.98
C VAL A 179 -13.75 28.62 -6.44
N LEU A 180 -13.80 27.36 -5.97
CA LEU A 180 -14.99 26.75 -5.36
C LEU A 180 -15.25 27.24 -3.92
N LYS A 181 -14.41 28.14 -3.40
CA LYS A 181 -14.49 28.67 -2.02
C LYS A 181 -14.52 27.55 -0.96
N LEU A 182 -13.73 26.48 -1.16
CA LEU A 182 -13.60 25.43 -0.17
C LEU A 182 -12.66 25.85 0.97
N PRO A 183 -12.87 25.35 2.21
CA PRO A 183 -12.14 25.81 3.40
C PRO A 183 -10.68 25.34 3.46
N PHE A 184 -10.23 24.48 2.56
CA PHE A 184 -8.88 23.94 2.53
C PHE A 184 -8.31 23.94 1.10
N LEU A 185 -6.98 23.99 1.01
CA LEU A 185 -6.22 24.15 -0.25
C LEU A 185 -5.17 23.02 -0.34
N PRO A 186 -5.55 21.83 -0.82
CA PRO A 186 -4.62 20.70 -0.95
C PRO A 186 -3.65 20.92 -2.11
N THR A 187 -2.40 20.53 -1.89
CA THR A 187 -1.34 20.52 -2.90
C THR A 187 -0.49 19.28 -2.72
N TYR A 188 -0.18 18.59 -3.78
CA TYR A 188 0.79 17.51 -3.74
C TYR A 188 1.80 17.61 -4.89
N ASN A 189 3.00 17.08 -4.65
CA ASN A 189 3.99 16.77 -5.67
C ASN A 189 4.40 15.32 -5.42
N ASP A 190 4.46 14.53 -6.47
CA ASP A 190 4.90 13.16 -6.37
C ASP A 190 5.87 12.77 -7.49
N TYR A 191 6.61 11.72 -7.22
CA TYR A 191 7.44 11.06 -8.19
C TYR A 191 7.32 9.55 -8.06
N GLN A 192 7.42 8.86 -9.18
CA GLN A 192 7.50 7.41 -9.25
C GLN A 192 8.48 7.03 -10.35
N PHE A 193 9.38 6.09 -10.10
CA PHE A 193 10.30 5.62 -11.14
C PHE A 193 10.71 4.16 -10.92
N LYS A 194 11.13 3.53 -12.00
CA LYS A 194 11.82 2.25 -12.01
C LYS A 194 13.00 2.31 -12.98
N VAL A 195 14.18 2.00 -12.46
CA VAL A 195 15.35 1.67 -13.27
C VAL A 195 15.44 0.15 -13.31
N ASN A 196 15.50 -0.42 -14.49
CA ASN A 196 15.58 -1.85 -14.69
C ASN A 196 16.81 -2.18 -15.53
N SER A 197 17.64 -3.12 -15.08
CA SER A 197 18.88 -3.53 -15.76
C SER A 197 18.93 -5.04 -15.92
N LYS A 198 19.00 -5.52 -17.16
CA LYS A 198 19.29 -6.91 -17.51
C LYS A 198 20.79 -7.12 -17.47
N LEU A 199 21.32 -7.66 -16.36
CA LEU A 199 22.75 -7.91 -16.20
C LEU A 199 23.21 -9.09 -17.06
N SER A 200 22.36 -10.12 -17.16
CA SER A 200 22.53 -11.28 -18.04
C SER A 200 21.17 -11.80 -18.50
N ASP A 201 21.12 -12.90 -19.23
CA ASP A 201 19.87 -13.58 -19.61
C ASP A 201 19.14 -14.19 -18.38
N ARG A 202 19.83 -14.36 -17.26
CA ARG A 202 19.32 -14.94 -16.03
C ARG A 202 19.19 -13.94 -14.89
N ASP A 203 19.88 -12.79 -14.99
CA ASP A 203 20.05 -11.85 -13.89
C ASP A 203 19.45 -10.50 -14.25
N GLU A 204 18.56 -10.03 -13.42
CA GLU A 204 17.89 -8.73 -13.53
C GLU A 204 17.99 -8.00 -12.21
N LEU A 205 18.39 -6.74 -12.27
CA LEU A 205 18.41 -5.81 -11.14
C LEU A 205 17.42 -4.68 -11.43
N TYR A 206 16.61 -4.33 -10.45
CA TYR A 206 15.77 -3.14 -10.53
C TYR A 206 15.86 -2.29 -9.27
N VAL A 207 15.66 -1.00 -9.46
CA VAL A 207 15.49 -0.02 -8.38
C VAL A 207 14.19 0.72 -8.61
N ILE A 208 13.38 0.85 -7.57
CA ILE A 208 12.15 1.64 -7.60
C ILE A 208 12.21 2.78 -6.60
N GLY A 209 11.57 3.88 -6.94
CA GLY A 209 11.30 4.98 -6.03
C GLY A 209 9.88 5.50 -6.23
N LEU A 210 9.21 5.76 -5.13
CA LEU A 210 7.87 6.34 -5.05
C LEU A 210 7.86 7.30 -3.87
N GLY A 211 7.35 8.53 -4.05
CA GLY A 211 7.25 9.44 -2.92
C GLY A 211 6.43 10.68 -3.21
N SER A 212 6.01 11.35 -2.15
CA SER A 212 5.22 12.57 -2.21
C SER A 212 5.57 13.59 -1.15
N PHE A 213 5.25 14.83 -1.49
CA PHE A 213 5.24 15.99 -0.61
C PHE A 213 3.86 16.61 -0.66
N ASP A 214 3.06 16.40 0.38
CA ASP A 214 1.68 16.83 0.43
C ASP A 214 1.52 17.98 1.43
N LYS A 215 0.73 18.98 1.08
CA LYS A 215 0.39 20.10 1.95
C LYS A 215 -1.10 20.39 1.85
N ASN A 216 -1.75 20.50 2.97
CA ASN A 216 -3.13 20.93 3.06
C ASN A 216 -3.20 22.18 3.95
N ARG A 217 -3.42 23.33 3.34
CA ARG A 217 -3.52 24.63 4.02
C ARG A 217 -4.96 25.08 4.16
N LEU A 218 -5.22 25.92 5.14
CA LEU A 218 -6.52 26.56 5.28
C LEU A 218 -6.70 27.69 4.26
N ASN A 219 -7.91 27.85 3.74
CA ASN A 219 -8.28 28.95 2.83
C ASN A 219 -8.77 30.17 3.61
N LEU A 220 -7.84 30.86 4.25
CA LEU A 220 -8.14 32.05 5.05
C LEU A 220 -8.46 33.28 4.22
N SER A 221 -8.34 33.21 2.89
CA SER A 221 -8.63 34.36 1.98
C SER A 221 -10.10 34.48 1.58
N MET A 222 -10.98 33.61 2.10
CA MET A 222 -12.42 33.71 1.84
C MET A 222 -13.02 34.94 2.54
N LYS A 223 -13.72 35.74 1.75
CA LYS A 223 -14.54 36.87 2.28
C LYS A 223 -15.91 36.30 2.66
N ASP A 224 -16.34 36.57 3.90
CA ASP A 224 -17.66 36.19 4.44
C ASP A 224 -18.03 34.71 4.16
N PRO A 225 -17.27 33.74 4.71
CA PRO A 225 -17.58 32.34 4.51
C PRO A 225 -18.91 31.98 5.20
N GLU A 226 -19.66 31.06 4.60
CA GLU A 226 -20.86 30.45 5.19
C GLU A 226 -20.55 29.84 6.56
N GLU A 227 -21.55 29.71 7.43
CA GLU A 227 -21.36 29.25 8.83
C GLU A 227 -20.71 27.87 8.93
N ASP A 228 -21.07 26.93 8.04
CA ASP A 228 -20.47 25.60 7.97
C ASP A 228 -18.98 25.67 7.63
N ARG A 229 -18.58 26.57 6.73
CA ARG A 229 -17.18 26.79 6.35
C ARG A 229 -16.39 27.50 7.45
N LYS A 230 -17.00 28.44 8.17
CA LYS A 230 -16.39 29.05 9.36
C LYS A 230 -16.13 27.98 10.42
N TYR A 231 -17.11 27.11 10.66
CA TYR A 231 -16.96 26.00 11.59
C TYR A 231 -15.80 25.09 11.20
N ILE A 232 -15.73 24.67 9.91
CA ILE A 232 -14.62 23.83 9.41
C ILE A 232 -13.26 24.52 9.60
N LEU A 233 -13.14 25.81 9.24
CA LEU A 233 -11.92 26.58 9.45
C LEU A 233 -11.55 26.68 10.93
N GLY A 234 -12.54 26.70 11.83
CA GLY A 234 -12.35 26.75 13.27
C GLY A 234 -11.64 25.53 13.84
N TYR A 235 -11.91 24.33 13.35
CA TYR A 235 -11.36 23.10 13.93
C TYR A 235 -10.36 22.35 13.05
N LEU A 236 -10.38 22.53 11.74
CA LEU A 236 -9.51 21.79 10.82
C LEU A 236 -8.04 22.24 10.99
N PRO A 237 -7.08 21.34 11.23
CA PRO A 237 -5.67 21.67 11.25
C PRO A 237 -5.09 21.72 9.83
N GLU A 238 -3.99 22.44 9.66
CA GLU A 238 -3.12 22.29 8.50
C GLU A 238 -2.35 20.98 8.57
N ASN A 239 -2.15 20.33 7.43
CA ASN A 239 -1.42 19.06 7.34
C ASN A 239 -0.26 19.18 6.34
N ASN A 240 0.94 18.78 6.78
CA ASN A 240 2.09 18.57 5.91
C ASN A 240 2.49 17.09 6.01
N GLN A 241 2.64 16.43 4.85
CA GLN A 241 3.01 15.03 4.78
C GLN A 241 4.21 14.83 3.86
N ILE A 242 5.11 13.96 4.26
CA ILE A 242 6.21 13.45 3.44
C ILE A 242 6.12 11.94 3.46
N SER A 243 6.01 11.32 2.30
CA SER A 243 6.01 9.88 2.14
C SER A 243 7.00 9.48 1.07
N TYR A 244 7.81 8.45 1.32
CA TYR A 244 8.62 7.85 0.28
C TYR A 244 8.91 6.37 0.53
N VAL A 245 9.14 5.67 -0.57
CA VAL A 245 9.65 4.30 -0.61
C VAL A 245 10.78 4.26 -1.63
N PHE A 246 11.92 3.73 -1.22
CA PHE A 246 12.99 3.33 -2.11
C PHE A 246 13.25 1.84 -1.94
N GLY A 247 13.43 1.13 -3.02
CA GLY A 247 13.75 -0.26 -2.95
C GLY A 247 14.51 -0.77 -4.16
N ALA A 248 15.27 -1.83 -3.94
CA ALA A 248 16.00 -2.56 -4.96
C ALA A 248 15.59 -4.03 -4.92
N GLY A 249 15.55 -4.66 -6.09
CA GLY A 249 15.28 -6.08 -6.22
C GLY A 249 16.23 -6.72 -7.23
N TYR A 250 16.75 -7.88 -6.86
CA TYR A 250 17.54 -8.74 -7.71
C TYR A 250 16.78 -10.02 -8.01
N LEU A 251 16.73 -10.37 -9.27
CA LEU A 251 16.09 -11.56 -9.79
C LEU A 251 17.12 -12.44 -10.46
N HIS A 252 17.24 -13.69 -10.00
CA HIS A 252 18.08 -14.69 -10.65
C HIS A 252 17.19 -15.85 -11.11
N SER A 253 17.14 -16.08 -12.42
CA SER A 253 16.40 -17.17 -13.04
C SER A 253 17.34 -18.36 -13.31
N PHE A 254 16.94 -19.54 -12.87
CA PHE A 254 17.66 -20.78 -13.11
C PHE A 254 16.71 -21.84 -13.68
N THR A 255 17.24 -22.98 -14.13
CA THR A 255 16.39 -24.03 -14.69
C THR A 255 15.41 -24.56 -13.61
N GLY A 256 14.11 -24.37 -13.87
CA GLY A 256 13.04 -24.81 -12.97
C GLY A 256 12.71 -23.86 -11.83
N GLY A 257 13.31 -22.65 -11.78
CA GLY A 257 12.99 -21.73 -10.69
C GLY A 257 13.53 -20.31 -10.83
N ARG A 258 13.26 -19.51 -9.81
CA ARG A 258 13.70 -18.13 -9.69
C ARG A 258 13.96 -17.78 -8.23
N LEU A 259 15.05 -17.09 -7.96
CA LEU A 259 15.33 -16.41 -6.71
C LEU A 259 15.02 -14.92 -6.87
N GLN A 260 14.34 -14.34 -5.89
CA GLN A 260 14.12 -12.91 -5.77
C GLN A 260 14.65 -12.44 -4.42
N VAL A 261 15.48 -11.40 -4.42
CA VAL A 261 15.93 -10.71 -3.21
C VAL A 261 15.50 -9.26 -3.32
N THR A 262 14.87 -8.73 -2.30
CA THR A 262 14.46 -7.32 -2.23
C THR A 262 14.99 -6.68 -0.98
N ALA A 263 15.40 -5.40 -1.09
CA ALA A 263 15.73 -4.55 0.03
C ALA A 263 14.99 -3.23 -0.13
N SER A 264 14.41 -2.69 0.92
CA SER A 264 13.64 -1.46 0.85
C SER A 264 13.71 -0.63 2.13
N ARG A 265 13.47 0.66 1.94
CA ARG A 265 13.20 1.62 3.01
C ARG A 265 11.93 2.38 2.67
N ASP A 266 11.01 2.45 3.61
CA ASP A 266 9.88 3.37 3.57
C ASP A 266 9.94 4.39 4.72
N TYR A 267 9.27 5.52 4.52
CA TYR A 267 9.17 6.58 5.49
C TYR A 267 7.86 7.36 5.30
N LEU A 268 7.19 7.65 6.39
CA LEU A 268 6.00 8.47 6.43
C LEU A 268 6.11 9.46 7.58
N LYS A 269 6.01 10.75 7.28
CA LYS A 269 5.94 11.83 8.26
C LYS A 269 4.63 12.59 8.08
N ASN A 270 3.89 12.75 9.15
CA ASN A 270 2.69 13.58 9.23
C ASN A 270 2.89 14.68 10.27
N GLN A 271 2.64 15.92 9.87
CA GLN A 271 2.62 17.08 10.76
C GLN A 271 1.25 17.73 10.68
N LEU A 272 0.56 17.80 11.80
CA LEU A 272 -0.70 18.52 11.96
C LEU A 272 -0.45 19.73 12.84
N CYS A 273 -0.85 20.91 12.38
CA CYS A 273 -0.68 22.14 13.11
C CYS A 273 -1.96 22.98 13.09
N LYS A 274 -2.32 23.53 14.23
CA LYS A 274 -3.42 24.47 14.38
C LYS A 274 -3.00 25.59 15.31
N TYR A 275 -3.21 26.82 14.88
CA TYR A 275 -3.01 28.00 15.69
C TYR A 275 -4.37 28.53 16.22
N GLU A 276 -4.33 29.21 17.34
CA GLU A 276 -5.50 29.90 17.87
C GLU A 276 -6.00 30.92 16.83
N ASN A 277 -7.31 30.93 16.57
CA ASN A 277 -7.95 31.75 15.55
C ASN A 277 -7.35 31.66 14.12
N ASN A 278 -6.58 30.62 13.85
CA ASN A 278 -5.79 30.44 12.62
C ASN A 278 -4.72 31.53 12.40
N ASP A 279 -4.26 32.18 13.44
CA ASP A 279 -3.22 33.21 13.37
C ASP A 279 -1.88 32.63 13.81
N GLU A 280 -0.90 32.58 12.92
CA GLU A 280 0.44 32.07 13.20
C GLU A 280 1.21 32.90 14.27
N ALA A 281 0.76 34.12 14.55
CA ALA A 281 1.31 34.96 15.62
C ALA A 281 0.81 34.54 17.03
N LEU A 282 -0.27 33.76 17.11
CA LEU A 282 -0.87 33.26 18.35
C LEU A 282 -0.34 31.86 18.71
N PRO A 283 -0.53 31.40 19.96
CA PRO A 283 -0.13 30.06 20.38
C PRO A 283 -0.76 28.95 19.55
N LYS A 284 -0.05 27.84 19.44
CA LYS A 284 -0.62 26.62 18.84
C LYS A 284 -1.65 26.00 19.80
N THR A 285 -2.75 25.53 19.23
CA THR A 285 -3.76 24.74 19.93
C THR A 285 -3.61 23.23 19.65
N LEU A 286 -2.95 22.90 18.51
CA LEU A 286 -2.59 21.53 18.13
C LEU A 286 -1.22 21.55 17.44
N ASP A 287 -0.35 20.63 17.83
CA ASP A 287 0.92 20.36 17.13
C ASP A 287 1.23 18.87 17.27
N ILE A 288 1.18 18.16 16.14
CA ILE A 288 1.49 16.73 16.08
C ILE A 288 2.59 16.52 15.05
N ASP A 289 3.71 15.93 15.46
CA ASP A 289 4.77 15.43 14.55
C ASP A 289 4.89 13.92 14.74
N SER A 290 4.43 13.18 13.75
CA SER A 290 4.45 11.73 13.77
C SER A 290 5.27 11.19 12.60
N ARG A 291 6.17 10.25 12.89
CA ARG A 291 7.12 9.68 11.94
C ARG A 291 7.17 8.17 12.06
N GLU A 292 7.06 7.51 10.94
CA GLU A 292 7.21 6.07 10.80
C GLU A 292 8.27 5.76 9.74
N GLY A 293 9.04 4.70 9.93
CA GLY A 293 10.01 4.28 8.93
C GLY A 293 10.38 2.82 9.11
N ASN A 294 10.55 2.12 7.99
CA ASN A 294 10.92 0.72 7.99
C ASN A 294 12.09 0.46 7.05
N TYR A 295 12.96 -0.45 7.45
CA TYR A 295 13.91 -1.13 6.58
C TYR A 295 13.48 -2.59 6.47
N ARG A 296 13.42 -3.13 5.26
CA ARG A 296 13.06 -4.52 5.01
C ARG A 296 14.04 -5.15 4.03
N VAL A 297 14.40 -6.40 4.30
CA VAL A 297 15.12 -7.27 3.38
C VAL A 297 14.36 -8.59 3.31
N ARG A 298 14.20 -9.12 2.10
CA ARG A 298 13.48 -10.36 1.86
C ARG A 298 14.14 -11.16 0.75
N ALA A 299 14.24 -12.47 0.94
CA ALA A 299 14.64 -13.41 -0.08
C ALA A 299 13.56 -14.47 -0.27
N ALA A 300 13.19 -14.75 -1.51
CA ALA A 300 12.19 -15.74 -1.87
C ALA A 300 12.64 -16.57 -3.07
N VAL A 301 12.44 -17.87 -2.99
CA VAL A 301 12.67 -18.82 -4.08
C VAL A 301 11.32 -19.37 -4.57
N SER A 302 11.16 -19.42 -5.89
CA SER A 302 10.03 -20.08 -6.55
C SER A 302 10.56 -21.20 -7.41
N LEU A 303 10.09 -22.44 -7.17
CA LEU A 303 10.38 -23.63 -7.96
C LEU A 303 9.10 -24.04 -8.69
N TRP A 304 9.18 -24.18 -10.00
CA TRP A 304 7.98 -24.40 -10.84
C TRP A 304 7.68 -25.85 -11.12
N ASP A 305 8.67 -26.73 -10.96
CA ASP A 305 8.50 -28.18 -11.11
C ASP A 305 9.40 -28.95 -10.12
N LEU A 306 8.82 -29.27 -8.99
CA LEU A 306 9.42 -30.16 -8.01
C LEU A 306 8.61 -31.46 -7.98
N ASN A 307 8.85 -32.34 -8.97
CA ASN A 307 8.06 -33.57 -9.16
C ASN A 307 6.54 -33.27 -9.30
N GLY A 308 6.20 -32.26 -10.10
CA GLY A 308 4.83 -31.83 -10.34
C GLY A 308 4.26 -30.91 -9.23
N PHE A 309 5.03 -30.56 -8.21
CA PHE A 309 4.70 -29.52 -7.25
C PHE A 309 5.35 -28.21 -7.64
N ARG A 310 4.69 -27.09 -7.30
CA ARG A 310 5.28 -25.75 -7.31
C ARG A 310 5.49 -25.33 -5.86
N LEU A 311 6.69 -24.91 -5.54
CA LEU A 311 7.07 -24.43 -4.21
C LEU A 311 7.46 -22.95 -4.32
N GLN A 312 6.93 -22.15 -3.42
CA GLN A 312 7.43 -20.82 -3.15
C GLN A 312 7.75 -20.71 -1.66
N ALA A 313 8.97 -20.38 -1.32
CA ALA A 313 9.39 -20.20 0.06
C ALA A 313 10.26 -18.97 0.21
N GLY A 314 10.25 -18.36 1.37
CA GLY A 314 11.08 -17.18 1.62
C GLY A 314 11.20 -16.85 3.08
N VAL A 315 12.18 -15.98 3.31
CA VAL A 315 12.51 -15.40 4.61
C VAL A 315 12.69 -13.91 4.46
N GLY A 316 12.40 -13.19 5.49
CA GLY A 316 12.60 -11.75 5.52
C GLY A 316 12.81 -11.25 6.94
N GLY A 317 13.27 -10.02 7.00
CA GLY A 317 13.44 -9.33 8.26
C GLY A 317 13.66 -7.83 8.05
N GLY A 318 13.69 -7.10 9.14
CA GLY A 318 13.89 -5.67 9.08
C GLY A 318 13.73 -4.98 10.42
N THR A 319 13.71 -3.68 10.35
CA THR A 319 13.48 -2.83 11.53
C THR A 319 12.41 -1.80 11.23
N GLY A 320 11.60 -1.50 12.22
CA GLY A 320 10.63 -0.43 12.18
C GLY A 320 10.86 0.57 13.29
N SER A 321 10.71 1.84 13.00
CA SER A 321 10.87 2.94 13.96
C SER A 321 9.64 3.82 13.97
N TYR A 322 9.26 4.27 15.15
CA TYR A 322 8.17 5.20 15.36
C TYR A 322 8.60 6.31 16.32
N ARG A 323 8.19 7.53 15.99
CA ARG A 323 8.29 8.69 16.87
C ARG A 323 7.02 9.53 16.71
N ASN A 324 6.41 9.87 17.81
CA ASN A 324 5.27 10.78 17.85
C ASN A 324 5.47 11.79 18.96
N GLU A 325 5.22 13.06 18.67
CA GLU A 325 5.15 14.16 19.62
C GLU A 325 3.82 14.85 19.40
N THR A 326 3.01 14.92 20.42
CA THR A 326 1.67 15.52 20.39
C THR A 326 1.57 16.59 21.46
N PHE A 327 1.18 17.77 21.05
CA PHE A 327 0.70 18.85 21.89
C PHE A 327 -0.75 19.14 21.49
N ARG A 328 -1.63 19.22 22.47
CA ARG A 328 -3.04 19.57 22.26
C ARG A 328 -3.55 20.39 23.43
N GLN A 329 -4.18 21.50 23.12
CA GLN A 329 -4.95 22.28 24.09
C GLN A 329 -6.37 21.71 24.18
N VAL A 330 -6.74 21.27 25.38
CA VAL A 330 -8.06 20.68 25.65
C VAL A 330 -8.85 21.69 26.47
N TYR A 331 -10.01 22.05 25.98
CA TYR A 331 -10.93 22.93 26.69
C TYR A 331 -11.90 22.11 27.54
N THR A 332 -11.88 22.33 28.85
CA THR A 332 -12.77 21.67 29.80
C THR A 332 -13.68 22.70 30.46
N ALA A 333 -14.66 22.25 31.25
CA ALA A 333 -15.52 23.14 32.03
C ALA A 333 -14.73 23.94 33.09
N GLU A 334 -13.55 23.45 33.47
CA GLU A 334 -12.67 24.07 34.46
C GLU A 334 -11.62 25.00 33.85
N GLY A 335 -11.59 25.12 32.52
CA GLY A 335 -10.64 25.95 31.79
C GLY A 335 -9.86 25.17 30.75
N SER A 336 -8.80 25.77 30.21
CA SER A 336 -7.92 25.17 29.22
C SER A 336 -6.80 24.40 29.90
N GLN A 337 -6.57 23.15 29.41
CA GLN A 337 -5.50 22.27 29.86
C GLN A 337 -4.61 21.87 28.69
N GLU A 338 -3.30 21.79 28.92
CA GLU A 338 -2.35 21.27 27.93
C GLU A 338 -2.21 19.75 28.07
N ASP A 339 -2.42 19.03 26.98
CA ASP A 339 -2.13 17.59 26.85
C ASP A 339 -0.87 17.44 26.00
N ARG A 340 0.20 16.92 26.61
CA ARG A 340 1.48 16.65 25.96
C ARG A 340 1.81 15.17 26.08
N SER A 341 2.01 14.52 24.93
CA SER A 341 2.44 13.13 24.92
C SER A 341 3.55 12.91 23.91
N SER A 342 4.45 11.98 24.23
CA SER A 342 5.51 11.57 23.32
C SER A 342 5.68 10.06 23.36
N SER A 343 5.96 9.48 22.19
CA SER A 343 6.25 8.07 22.08
C SER A 343 7.41 7.86 21.10
N ARG A 344 8.33 6.97 21.47
CA ARG A 344 9.44 6.57 20.60
C ARG A 344 9.83 5.14 20.87
N PHE A 345 9.89 4.34 19.80
CA PHE A 345 10.40 2.97 19.90
C PHE A 345 10.95 2.50 18.55
N THR A 346 11.70 1.39 18.61
CA THR A 346 12.19 0.66 17.45
C THR A 346 11.90 -0.82 17.67
N VAL A 347 11.46 -1.51 16.62
CA VAL A 347 11.17 -2.95 16.64
C VAL A 347 11.92 -3.67 15.53
N GLY A 348 12.44 -4.84 15.83
CA GLY A 348 12.92 -5.81 14.84
C GLY A 348 11.75 -6.66 14.36
N ARG A 349 11.79 -7.07 13.08
CA ARG A 349 10.81 -7.96 12.45
C ARG A 349 11.49 -9.11 11.75
N TYR A 350 10.83 -10.24 11.70
CA TYR A 350 11.27 -11.41 10.94
C TYR A 350 10.06 -12.20 10.47
N GLU A 351 10.19 -12.78 9.29
CA GLU A 351 9.14 -13.50 8.61
C GLU A 351 9.66 -14.75 7.92
N PHE A 352 8.83 -15.79 7.90
CA PHE A 352 9.05 -17.04 7.18
C PHE A 352 7.77 -17.42 6.47
N PHE A 353 7.85 -17.87 5.23
CA PHE A 353 6.68 -18.36 4.53
C PHE A 353 7.06 -19.49 3.57
N ALA A 354 6.10 -20.38 3.35
CA ALA A 354 6.16 -21.39 2.32
C ALA A 354 4.77 -21.64 1.74
N THR A 355 4.69 -21.87 0.45
CA THR A 355 3.48 -22.23 -0.27
C THR A 355 3.81 -23.39 -1.19
N LEU A 356 3.05 -24.46 -1.10
CA LEU A 356 3.13 -25.62 -1.97
C LEU A 356 1.84 -25.72 -2.76
N SER A 357 1.92 -25.88 -4.08
CA SER A 357 0.76 -26.06 -4.92
C SER A 357 0.97 -27.18 -5.94
N ARG A 358 -0.11 -27.84 -6.29
CA ARG A 358 -0.13 -28.89 -7.31
C ARG A 358 -1.47 -28.98 -8.00
N ASP A 359 -1.42 -29.29 -9.29
CA ASP A 359 -2.59 -29.63 -10.10
C ASP A 359 -2.70 -31.16 -10.23
N PHE A 360 -3.90 -31.70 -9.99
CA PHE A 360 -4.23 -33.11 -10.09
C PHE A 360 -5.26 -33.33 -11.20
N PHE A 361 -5.39 -34.57 -11.65
CA PHE A 361 -6.42 -35.00 -12.62
C PHE A 361 -6.42 -34.19 -13.92
N ARG A 362 -5.24 -33.99 -14.54
CA ARG A 362 -5.06 -33.16 -15.75
C ARG A 362 -5.59 -31.73 -15.55
N GLU A 363 -5.14 -31.10 -14.48
CA GLU A 363 -5.50 -29.72 -14.08
C GLU A 363 -6.99 -29.51 -13.74
N ARG A 364 -7.72 -30.58 -13.40
CA ARG A 364 -9.09 -30.42 -12.92
C ARG A 364 -9.16 -29.98 -11.45
N LEU A 365 -8.25 -30.46 -10.61
CA LEU A 365 -8.18 -30.10 -9.20
C LEU A 365 -6.85 -29.38 -8.93
N SER A 366 -6.93 -28.13 -8.51
CA SER A 366 -5.79 -27.36 -8.01
C SER A 366 -5.84 -27.30 -6.49
N VAL A 367 -4.74 -27.65 -5.84
CA VAL A 367 -4.60 -27.63 -4.38
C VAL A 367 -3.43 -26.71 -4.04
N LEU A 368 -3.65 -25.83 -3.07
CA LEU A 368 -2.62 -24.98 -2.50
C LEU A 368 -2.64 -25.10 -0.98
N ALA A 369 -1.47 -25.29 -0.40
CA ALA A 369 -1.24 -25.23 1.04
C ALA A 369 -0.14 -24.21 1.32
N GLY A 370 -0.35 -23.31 2.25
CA GLY A 370 0.61 -22.30 2.64
C GLY A 370 0.71 -22.17 4.15
N LEU A 371 1.89 -21.83 4.61
CA LEU A 371 2.17 -21.52 6.00
C LEU A 371 3.02 -20.24 6.07
N ARG A 372 2.71 -19.40 7.02
CA ARG A 372 3.48 -18.21 7.33
C ARG A 372 3.64 -18.07 8.84
N ALA A 373 4.80 -17.55 9.25
CA ALA A 373 5.11 -17.22 10.63
C ALA A 373 5.78 -15.84 10.67
N ASP A 374 5.25 -14.96 11.49
CA ASP A 374 5.74 -13.60 11.66
C ASP A 374 6.14 -13.38 13.13
N GLY A 375 7.13 -12.54 13.36
CA GLY A 375 7.52 -12.14 14.70
C GLY A 375 8.06 -10.71 14.75
N MET A 376 7.87 -10.06 15.90
CA MET A 376 8.28 -8.68 16.13
C MET A 376 8.79 -8.50 17.55
N THR A 377 9.92 -7.80 17.76
CA THR A 377 10.57 -7.61 19.06
C THR A 377 9.89 -6.56 19.95
N TYR A 378 8.58 -6.37 19.82
CA TYR A 378 7.85 -5.39 20.64
C TYR A 378 7.54 -5.89 22.03
N SER A 379 7.13 -7.14 22.17
CA SER A 379 6.84 -7.80 23.44
C SER A 379 7.06 -9.31 23.33
N ASP A 380 7.08 -10.03 24.45
CA ASP A 380 7.18 -11.50 24.47
C ASP A 380 6.04 -12.19 23.73
N LEU A 381 4.87 -11.54 23.68
CA LEU A 381 3.71 -12.07 22.99
C LEU A 381 3.81 -11.93 21.47
N THR A 382 4.55 -10.93 20.99
CA THR A 382 4.74 -10.67 19.56
C THR A 382 6.05 -11.24 19.01
N SER A 383 7.01 -11.59 19.87
CA SER A 383 8.32 -12.10 19.46
C SER A 383 8.32 -13.58 19.09
N ASN A 384 7.44 -14.40 19.63
CA ASN A 384 7.37 -15.81 19.29
C ASN A 384 6.58 -16.05 17.99
N PRO A 385 7.23 -16.40 16.86
CA PRO A 385 6.56 -16.57 15.55
C PRO A 385 5.55 -17.71 15.52
N PHE A 386 5.68 -18.70 16.42
CA PHE A 386 4.72 -19.80 16.52
C PHE A 386 3.35 -19.36 17.06
N ARG A 387 3.26 -18.21 17.68
CA ARG A 387 1.98 -17.62 18.11
C ARG A 387 1.24 -16.93 16.97
N GLN A 388 1.95 -16.54 15.90
CA GLN A 388 1.42 -15.87 14.70
C GLN A 388 1.44 -16.81 13.47
N LEU A 389 1.30 -18.12 13.69
CA LEU A 389 1.16 -19.06 12.57
C LEU A 389 -0.08 -18.78 11.75
N SER A 390 0.10 -18.64 10.45
CA SER A 390 -0.92 -18.27 9.48
C SER A 390 -1.05 -19.36 8.41
N PRO A 391 -1.68 -20.51 8.76
CA PRO A 391 -1.95 -21.57 7.79
C PRO A 391 -3.03 -21.17 6.82
N ARG A 392 -2.94 -21.64 5.58
CA ARG A 392 -3.92 -21.43 4.51
C ARG A 392 -3.98 -22.61 3.57
N VAL A 393 -5.21 -22.97 3.19
CA VAL A 393 -5.48 -24.03 2.23
C VAL A 393 -6.52 -23.53 1.24
N SER A 394 -6.27 -23.72 -0.04
CA SER A 394 -7.21 -23.38 -1.10
C SER A 394 -7.36 -24.56 -2.05
N LEU A 395 -8.59 -24.78 -2.48
CA LEU A 395 -8.97 -25.84 -3.41
C LEU A 395 -9.75 -25.23 -4.55
N SER A 396 -9.52 -25.68 -5.77
CA SER A 396 -10.30 -25.28 -6.93
C SER A 396 -10.53 -26.49 -7.84
N TYR A 397 -11.79 -26.82 -8.11
CA TYR A 397 -12.18 -27.96 -8.93
C TYR A 397 -12.98 -27.51 -10.17
N LYS A 398 -12.46 -27.84 -11.35
CA LYS A 398 -13.13 -27.63 -12.64
C LYS A 398 -14.18 -28.72 -12.86
N LEU A 399 -15.43 -28.43 -12.54
CA LEU A 399 -16.55 -29.38 -12.74
C LEU A 399 -16.81 -29.61 -14.22
N SER A 400 -16.74 -28.52 -15.02
CA SER A 400 -16.92 -28.54 -16.48
C SER A 400 -16.14 -27.37 -17.10
N ARG A 401 -16.25 -27.20 -18.43
CA ARG A 401 -15.67 -26.04 -19.13
C ARG A 401 -16.26 -24.69 -18.65
N LYS A 402 -17.49 -24.71 -18.10
CA LYS A 402 -18.23 -23.50 -17.68
C LYS A 402 -18.30 -23.35 -16.16
N TRP A 403 -18.07 -24.41 -15.40
CA TRP A 403 -18.27 -24.44 -13.94
C TRP A 403 -16.98 -24.77 -13.22
N ARG A 404 -16.66 -23.96 -12.24
CA ARG A 404 -15.55 -24.16 -11.29
C ARG A 404 -16.06 -23.92 -9.87
N LEU A 405 -15.73 -24.83 -8.97
CA LEU A 405 -15.94 -24.69 -7.55
C LEU A 405 -14.61 -24.38 -6.89
N SER A 406 -14.57 -23.40 -6.03
CA SER A 406 -13.36 -23.03 -5.30
C SER A 406 -13.68 -22.75 -3.85
N ALA A 407 -12.78 -23.15 -2.96
CA ALA A 407 -12.91 -22.91 -1.53
C ALA A 407 -11.54 -22.60 -0.92
N SER A 408 -11.51 -21.75 0.09
CA SER A 408 -10.31 -21.41 0.84
C SER A 408 -10.62 -21.27 2.32
N VAL A 409 -9.71 -21.79 3.14
CA VAL A 409 -9.69 -21.58 4.59
C VAL A 409 -8.30 -21.05 4.94
N ALA A 410 -8.26 -19.91 5.63
CA ALA A 410 -7.01 -19.28 5.96
C ALA A 410 -7.08 -18.55 7.30
N ARG A 411 -5.96 -18.50 8.00
CA ARG A 411 -5.73 -17.62 9.13
C ARG A 411 -4.69 -16.58 8.75
N TYR A 412 -4.95 -15.34 9.10
CA TYR A 412 -4.06 -14.21 8.85
C TYR A 412 -3.76 -13.48 10.15
N HIS A 413 -2.56 -12.91 10.24
CA HIS A 413 -2.16 -12.07 11.35
C HIS A 413 -1.67 -10.72 10.81
N GLN A 414 -1.96 -9.67 11.58
CA GLN A 414 -1.54 -8.29 11.31
C GLN A 414 -0.90 -7.69 12.54
N GLU A 415 0.21 -7.00 12.35
CA GLU A 415 0.85 -6.19 13.39
C GLU A 415 -0.09 -5.07 13.84
N PRO A 416 -0.11 -4.74 15.14
CA PRO A 416 -0.74 -3.52 15.59
C PRO A 416 -0.13 -2.29 14.90
N SER A 417 -0.93 -1.25 14.66
CA SER A 417 -0.40 0.00 14.09
C SER A 417 0.63 0.63 15.03
N TYR A 418 1.56 1.39 14.48
CA TYR A 418 2.54 2.12 15.28
C TYR A 418 1.89 3.07 16.27
N THR A 419 0.79 3.71 15.89
CA THR A 419 -0.01 4.56 16.78
C THR A 419 -0.56 3.79 17.97
N THR A 420 -1.05 2.56 17.76
CA THR A 420 -1.52 1.68 18.83
C THR A 420 -0.36 1.22 19.71
N MET A 421 0.76 0.81 19.11
CA MET A 421 1.95 0.38 19.87
C MET A 421 2.54 1.53 20.71
N GLY A 422 2.52 2.75 20.18
CA GLY A 422 3.04 3.95 20.84
C GLY A 422 2.05 4.64 21.78
N TYR A 423 0.86 4.09 21.98
CA TYR A 423 -0.11 4.69 22.90
C TYR A 423 0.37 4.64 24.36
N ASN A 424 0.38 5.79 25.01
CA ASN A 424 0.77 5.96 26.40
C ASN A 424 -0.49 6.18 27.25
N GLY A 425 -1.22 5.11 27.56
CA GLY A 425 -2.39 5.17 28.44
C GLY A 425 -2.04 5.79 29.79
N ASN A 426 -2.82 6.77 30.23
CA ASN A 426 -2.63 7.48 31.49
C ASN A 426 -1.20 8.01 31.69
N LEU A 427 -0.53 8.47 30.64
CA LEU A 427 0.85 8.96 30.63
C LEU A 427 1.90 7.90 31.02
N ILE A 428 1.59 6.62 30.92
CA ILE A 428 2.52 5.52 31.21
C ILE A 428 3.25 5.15 29.91
N PRO A 429 4.56 5.42 29.79
CA PRO A 429 5.32 5.02 28.60
C PRO A 429 5.30 3.51 28.36
N GLY A 430 5.01 3.10 27.13
CA GLY A 430 4.92 1.68 26.75
C GLY A 430 3.73 0.96 27.38
N TYR A 431 2.63 1.65 27.65
CA TYR A 431 1.42 1.07 28.26
C TYR A 431 0.97 -0.21 27.51
N ASN A 432 0.76 -0.13 26.21
CA ASN A 432 0.29 -1.27 25.44
C ASN A 432 1.32 -2.43 25.34
N GLN A 433 2.62 -2.13 25.48
CA GLN A 433 3.64 -3.17 25.58
C GLN A 433 3.50 -3.97 26.88
N LYS A 434 3.24 -3.28 28.00
CA LYS A 434 3.05 -3.89 29.34
C LYS A 434 1.72 -4.63 29.44
N GLU A 435 0.66 -4.08 28.85
CA GLU A 435 -0.68 -4.70 28.81
C GLU A 435 -0.76 -5.90 27.84
N GLY A 436 0.34 -6.24 27.17
CA GLY A 436 0.44 -7.44 26.36
C GLY A 436 -0.28 -7.35 25.01
N LEU A 437 -0.17 -6.21 24.33
CA LEU A 437 -0.67 -6.02 22.97
C LEU A 437 -0.17 -7.15 22.04
N ARG A 438 -1.07 -7.70 21.24
CA ARG A 438 -0.85 -8.85 20.34
C ARG A 438 -1.11 -8.50 18.90
N TYR A 439 -0.69 -9.39 18.00
CA TYR A 439 -1.15 -9.36 16.62
C TYR A 439 -2.68 -9.49 16.55
N MET A 440 -3.28 -8.73 15.66
CA MET A 440 -4.68 -8.96 15.26
C MET A 440 -4.73 -10.24 14.43
N ALA A 441 -5.80 -11.01 14.57
CA ALA A 441 -5.96 -12.27 13.83
C ALA A 441 -7.36 -12.38 13.24
N VAL A 442 -7.46 -12.94 12.03
CA VAL A 442 -8.72 -13.23 11.37
C VAL A 442 -8.68 -14.64 10.78
N ASN A 443 -9.77 -15.37 10.88
CA ASN A 443 -10.02 -16.59 10.13
C ASN A 443 -10.96 -16.27 8.97
N GLN A 444 -10.55 -16.62 7.75
CA GLN A 444 -11.35 -16.42 6.55
C GLN A 444 -11.79 -17.76 5.98
N TYR A 445 -13.05 -17.82 5.60
CA TYR A 445 -13.69 -18.94 4.92
C TYR A 445 -14.34 -18.39 3.65
N ILE A 446 -13.89 -18.85 2.49
CA ILE A 446 -14.35 -18.36 1.19
C ILE A 446 -14.74 -19.56 0.35
N ALA A 447 -15.90 -19.48 -0.31
CA ALA A 447 -16.38 -20.49 -1.23
C ALA A 447 -17.04 -19.83 -2.46
#